data_ce29d3a3c6fbfea3b793a1d6a0ebe095
#
_entry.id   ce29d3a3c6fbfea3b793a1d6a0ebe095
#
_cell.length_a   1.000
_cell.length_b   1.000
_cell.length_c   1.000
_cell.angle_alpha   90.00
_cell.angle_beta   90.00
_cell.angle_gamma   90.00
#
_symmetry.space_group_name_H-M   'P 1'
#
loop_
_entity.id
_entity.type
_entity.pdbx_description
1 polymer ?
#
loop_
_entity_poly.entity_id
_entity_poly.type
_entity_poly.pdbx_seq_one_letter_code
_entity_poly.pdbx_strand_id
1 'polypeptide(L)'
;KVMAQMKATPIKDFFGKTFFTKNPNDDPSWAAAIAAQTAQPLPASLPVLVTESVNDGVVEPQSIAAMEQQWCAAGSTIDVNWLGPLRGGPLTPNVMSHMYEGSVGGALATTWFEQRFAGTPATTSCGQMPPLALRDSNASPSEQ
;
A
#
# COMPACT_ATOMS: atom_id res chain seq x y z
N LYS A 1 19.07 13.16 -16.20
CA LYS A 1 20.09 12.27 -15.61
C LYS A 1 19.44 11.13 -14.83
N VAL A 2 18.47 11.38 -13.94
CA VAL A 2 17.80 10.34 -13.12
C VAL A 2 17.17 9.25 -13.98
N MET A 3 16.39 9.60 -15.00
CA MET A 3 15.73 8.64 -15.90
C MET A 3 16.72 7.77 -16.69
N ALA A 4 17.91 8.29 -17.01
CA ALA A 4 18.94 7.51 -17.67
C ALA A 4 19.59 6.49 -16.72
N GLN A 5 19.76 6.84 -15.45
CA GLN A 5 20.23 5.93 -14.42
C GLN A 5 19.21 4.83 -14.12
N MET A 6 17.92 5.17 -14.05
CA MET A 6 16.85 4.19 -13.86
C MET A 6 16.83 3.14 -14.98
N LYS A 7 17.04 3.54 -16.24
CA LYS A 7 17.10 2.60 -17.36
C LYS A 7 18.35 1.70 -17.35
N ALA A 8 19.44 2.15 -16.75
CA ALA A 8 20.71 1.42 -16.70
C ALA A 8 20.83 0.49 -15.48
N THR A 9 19.98 0.67 -14.47
CA THR A 9 20.06 -0.09 -13.22
C THR A 9 19.04 -1.24 -13.24
N PRO A 10 19.46 -2.50 -13.07
CA PRO A 10 18.51 -3.59 -12.91
C PRO A 10 17.53 -3.33 -11.77
N ILE A 11 16.25 -3.68 -11.97
CA ILE A 11 15.19 -3.44 -10.99
C ILE A 11 15.54 -3.95 -9.58
N LYS A 12 16.16 -5.13 -9.51
CA LYS A 12 16.64 -5.72 -8.24
C LYS A 12 17.61 -4.83 -7.45
N ASP A 13 18.30 -3.92 -8.13
CA ASP A 13 19.30 -3.05 -7.51
C ASP A 13 18.69 -1.74 -6.99
N PHE A 14 17.38 -1.50 -7.22
CA PHE A 14 16.65 -0.38 -6.63
C PHE A 14 16.18 -0.68 -5.21
N PHE A 15 15.91 -1.94 -4.90
CA PHE A 15 15.40 -2.32 -3.59
C PHE A 15 16.49 -2.20 -2.51
N GLY A 16 16.15 -1.58 -1.40
CA GLY A 16 17.05 -1.39 -0.26
C GLY A 16 18.10 -0.29 -0.44
N LYS A 17 18.03 0.52 -1.51
CA LYS A 17 18.94 1.66 -1.71
C LYS A 17 18.32 2.97 -1.25
N THR A 18 19.07 3.74 -0.49
CA THR A 18 18.72 5.11 -0.15
C THR A 18 19.14 6.03 -1.30
N PHE A 19 18.17 6.61 -2.02
CA PHE A 19 18.43 7.56 -3.10
C PHE A 19 18.63 9.00 -2.62
N PHE A 20 18.29 9.26 -1.37
CA PHE A 20 18.37 10.58 -0.77
C PHE A 20 19.43 10.60 0.32
N THR A 21 20.23 11.66 0.36
CA THR A 21 21.21 11.89 1.43
C THR A 21 20.57 12.48 2.69
N LYS A 22 19.33 12.97 2.56
CA LYS A 22 18.50 13.52 3.64
C LYS A 22 17.06 13.11 3.40
N ASN A 23 16.26 13.09 4.45
CA ASN A 23 14.83 12.88 4.29
C ASN A 23 14.21 14.05 3.48
N PRO A 24 13.55 13.81 2.34
CA PRO A 24 12.93 14.87 1.55
C PRO A 24 11.90 15.69 2.34
N ASN A 25 11.25 15.11 3.34
CA ASN A 25 10.29 15.82 4.19
C ASN A 25 10.94 16.89 5.08
N ASP A 26 12.27 16.89 5.24
CA ASP A 26 12.98 17.92 5.99
C ASP A 26 13.16 19.22 5.18
N ASP A 27 12.90 19.19 3.86
CA ASP A 27 12.88 20.36 3.00
C ASP A 27 11.43 20.79 2.75
N PRO A 28 11.04 22.04 3.11
CA PRO A 28 9.65 22.48 2.99
C PRO A 28 9.08 22.40 1.56
N SER A 29 9.91 22.63 0.53
CA SER A 29 9.46 22.56 -0.86
C SER A 29 9.18 21.12 -1.29
N TRP A 30 10.02 20.18 -0.89
CA TRP A 30 9.81 18.75 -1.10
C TRP A 30 8.63 18.22 -0.31
N ALA A 31 8.53 18.58 0.97
CA ALA A 31 7.42 18.20 1.83
C ALA A 31 6.07 18.65 1.24
N ALA A 32 5.99 19.89 0.74
CA ALA A 32 4.79 20.40 0.09
C ALA A 32 4.45 19.64 -1.20
N ALA A 33 5.45 19.31 -2.02
CA ALA A 33 5.24 18.53 -3.24
C ALA A 33 4.79 17.10 -2.95
N ILE A 34 5.37 16.45 -1.95
CA ILE A 34 4.97 15.12 -1.49
C ILE A 34 3.53 15.15 -0.96
N ALA A 35 3.20 16.12 -0.11
CA ALA A 35 1.85 16.26 0.44
C ALA A 35 0.79 16.48 -0.67
N ALA A 36 1.13 17.25 -1.71
CA ALA A 36 0.25 17.48 -2.86
C ALA A 36 0.02 16.22 -3.71
N GLN A 37 0.93 15.24 -3.66
CA GLN A 37 0.80 13.96 -4.38
C GLN A 37 0.24 12.84 -3.48
N THR A 38 0.13 13.06 -2.19
CA THR A 38 -0.42 12.07 -1.25
C THR A 38 -1.94 11.98 -1.42
N ALA A 39 -2.44 10.77 -1.57
CA ALA A 39 -3.87 10.50 -1.67
C ALA A 39 -4.59 10.99 -0.39
N GLN A 40 -5.60 11.84 -0.58
CA GLN A 40 -6.38 12.40 0.51
C GLN A 40 -7.56 11.51 0.87
N PRO A 41 -7.97 11.45 2.16
CA PRO A 41 -9.16 10.71 2.58
C PRO A 41 -10.40 11.11 1.78
N LEU A 42 -11.17 10.12 1.35
CA LEU A 42 -12.43 10.35 0.66
C LEU A 42 -13.60 10.42 1.66
N PRO A 43 -14.69 11.12 1.33
CA PRO A 43 -15.87 11.16 2.18
C PRO A 43 -16.47 9.75 2.31
N ALA A 44 -17.10 9.44 3.45
CA ALA A 44 -17.69 8.13 3.73
C ALA A 44 -18.72 7.66 2.68
N SER A 45 -19.33 8.60 1.94
CA SER A 45 -20.26 8.29 0.86
C SER A 45 -19.62 7.73 -0.41
N LEU A 46 -18.28 7.81 -0.50
CA LEU A 46 -17.48 7.24 -1.60
C LEU A 46 -16.64 6.09 -1.04
N PRO A 47 -17.19 4.88 -0.94
CA PRO A 47 -16.46 3.74 -0.41
C PRO A 47 -15.31 3.33 -1.34
N VAL A 48 -14.23 2.87 -0.75
CA VAL A 48 -13.00 2.47 -1.44
C VAL A 48 -12.67 1.03 -1.11
N LEU A 49 -12.36 0.25 -2.15
CA LEU A 49 -11.70 -1.05 -2.01
C LEU A 49 -10.24 -0.90 -2.41
N VAL A 50 -9.35 -1.39 -1.57
CA VAL A 50 -7.92 -1.54 -1.85
C VAL A 50 -7.58 -3.02 -1.77
N THR A 51 -6.79 -3.52 -2.70
CA THR A 51 -6.15 -4.83 -2.58
C THR A 51 -4.65 -4.63 -2.47
N GLU A 52 -4.01 -5.30 -1.54
CA GLU A 52 -2.58 -5.17 -1.31
C GLU A 52 -1.99 -6.50 -0.87
N SER A 53 -0.81 -6.83 -1.35
CA SER A 53 -0.08 -8.02 -0.92
C SER A 53 0.83 -7.70 0.27
N VAL A 54 0.82 -8.56 1.30
CA VAL A 54 1.66 -8.38 2.50
C VAL A 54 3.17 -8.39 2.22
N ASN A 55 3.58 -8.80 1.02
CA ASN A 55 4.97 -8.82 0.59
C ASN A 55 5.15 -8.19 -0.81
N ASP A 56 4.35 -7.19 -1.15
CA ASP A 56 4.54 -6.42 -2.38
C ASP A 56 5.97 -5.84 -2.40
N GLY A 57 6.65 -5.99 -3.54
CA GLY A 57 8.01 -5.49 -3.73
C GLY A 57 8.08 -4.22 -4.59
N VAL A 58 6.93 -3.62 -4.91
CA VAL A 58 6.81 -2.39 -5.71
C VAL A 58 6.13 -1.29 -4.91
N VAL A 59 4.97 -1.58 -4.34
CA VAL A 59 4.28 -0.73 -3.37
C VAL A 59 4.57 -1.29 -1.99
N GLU A 60 5.03 -0.44 -1.08
CA GLU A 60 5.37 -0.88 0.27
C GLU A 60 4.09 -1.10 1.09
N PRO A 61 3.81 -2.32 1.56
CA PRO A 61 2.57 -2.63 2.27
C PRO A 61 2.34 -1.77 3.51
N GLN A 62 3.43 -1.33 4.18
CA GLN A 62 3.36 -0.44 5.33
C GLN A 62 2.79 0.94 4.97
N SER A 63 3.03 1.42 3.74
CA SER A 63 2.45 2.68 3.26
C SER A 63 0.94 2.58 3.07
N ILE A 64 0.45 1.43 2.62
CA ILE A 64 -0.99 1.15 2.50
C ILE A 64 -1.64 1.04 3.87
N ALA A 65 -0.99 0.35 4.83
CA ALA A 65 -1.49 0.27 6.21
C ALA A 65 -1.56 1.66 6.88
N ALA A 66 -0.56 2.51 6.66
CA ALA A 66 -0.56 3.88 7.16
C ALA A 66 -1.66 4.74 6.52
N MET A 67 -1.87 4.60 5.21
CA MET A 67 -2.97 5.25 4.49
C MET A 67 -4.32 4.80 5.04
N GLU A 68 -4.53 3.50 5.22
CA GLU A 68 -5.75 2.94 5.80
C GLU A 68 -6.05 3.57 7.17
N GLN A 69 -5.08 3.60 8.07
CA GLN A 69 -5.23 4.21 9.40
C GLN A 69 -5.63 5.69 9.31
N GLN A 70 -4.95 6.45 8.44
CA GLN A 70 -5.25 7.87 8.23
C GLN A 70 -6.66 8.08 7.70
N TRP A 71 -7.09 7.28 6.73
CA TRP A 71 -8.40 7.41 6.12
C TRP A 71 -9.51 6.97 7.07
N CYS A 72 -9.29 5.91 7.85
CA CYS A 72 -10.20 5.50 8.90
C CYS A 72 -10.38 6.60 9.96
N ALA A 73 -9.28 7.22 10.41
CA ALA A 73 -9.32 8.33 11.38
C ALA A 73 -10.07 9.55 10.83
N ALA A 74 -10.05 9.75 9.50
CA ALA A 74 -10.78 10.82 8.82
C ALA A 74 -12.26 10.47 8.55
N GLY A 75 -12.71 9.25 8.87
CA GLY A 75 -14.09 8.80 8.68
C GLY A 75 -14.39 8.27 7.28
N SER A 76 -13.40 7.93 6.48
CA SER A 76 -13.61 7.30 5.18
C SER A 76 -14.15 5.86 5.33
N THR A 77 -14.91 5.41 4.34
CA THR A 77 -15.29 4.00 4.20
C THR A 77 -14.28 3.31 3.31
N ILE A 78 -13.24 2.75 3.93
CA ILE A 78 -12.17 2.02 3.23
C ILE A 78 -12.15 0.57 3.68
N ASP A 79 -11.97 -0.34 2.71
CA ASP A 79 -11.83 -1.78 2.91
C ASP A 79 -10.52 -2.23 2.25
N VAL A 80 -9.53 -2.59 3.05
CA VAL A 80 -8.25 -3.10 2.55
C VAL A 80 -8.25 -4.62 2.61
N ASN A 81 -8.24 -5.24 1.43
CA ASN A 81 -8.17 -6.69 1.29
C ASN A 81 -6.70 -7.10 1.17
N TRP A 82 -6.15 -7.57 2.27
CA TRP A 82 -4.78 -8.03 2.34
C TRP A 82 -4.61 -9.42 1.74
N LEU A 83 -3.81 -9.53 0.70
CA LEU A 83 -3.46 -10.79 0.07
C LEU A 83 -2.21 -11.38 0.71
N GLY A 84 -2.24 -12.67 0.97
CA GLY A 84 -1.05 -13.41 1.41
C GLY A 84 0.04 -13.47 0.33
N PRO A 85 1.25 -13.90 0.68
CA PRO A 85 2.34 -14.01 -0.27
C PRO A 85 1.98 -14.99 -1.39
N LEU A 86 2.43 -14.68 -2.61
CA LEU A 86 2.18 -15.52 -3.78
C LEU A 86 2.52 -16.99 -3.51
N ARG A 87 1.54 -17.88 -3.68
CA ARG A 87 1.66 -19.34 -3.48
C ARG A 87 2.18 -19.74 -2.09
N GLY A 88 1.91 -18.94 -1.06
CA GLY A 88 2.41 -19.22 0.30
C GLY A 88 3.92 -19.12 0.44
N GLY A 89 4.56 -18.35 -0.43
CA GLY A 89 6.00 -18.10 -0.40
C GLY A 89 6.45 -17.25 0.79
N PRO A 90 7.74 -16.89 0.86
CA PRO A 90 8.28 -16.09 1.96
C PRO A 90 7.70 -14.67 1.97
N LEU A 91 7.70 -14.05 3.14
CA LEU A 91 7.25 -12.67 3.34
C LEU A 91 8.26 -11.60 2.86
N THR A 92 9.34 -12.01 2.19
CA THR A 92 10.28 -11.06 1.59
C THR A 92 9.64 -10.30 0.43
N PRO A 93 9.95 -9.01 0.25
CA PRO A 93 9.43 -8.22 -0.85
C PRO A 93 9.59 -8.90 -2.21
N ASN A 94 8.52 -8.95 -2.99
CA ASN A 94 8.50 -9.72 -4.24
C ASN A 94 7.68 -8.97 -5.31
N VAL A 95 8.34 -8.64 -6.42
CA VAL A 95 7.69 -7.99 -7.58
C VAL A 95 6.55 -8.83 -8.18
N MET A 96 6.68 -10.16 -8.13
CA MET A 96 5.61 -11.03 -8.64
C MET A 96 4.36 -11.02 -7.76
N SER A 97 4.48 -10.68 -6.47
CA SER A 97 3.32 -10.47 -5.60
C SER A 97 2.51 -9.27 -6.06
N HIS A 98 3.17 -8.17 -6.45
CA HIS A 98 2.52 -7.00 -7.06
C HIS A 98 1.75 -7.37 -8.34
N MET A 99 2.37 -8.12 -9.23
CA MET A 99 1.71 -8.56 -10.48
C MET A 99 0.53 -9.51 -10.24
N TYR A 100 0.65 -10.39 -9.26
CA TYR A 100 -0.42 -11.31 -8.85
C TYR A 100 -1.61 -10.57 -8.24
N GLU A 101 -1.32 -9.58 -7.42
CA GLU A 101 -2.32 -8.71 -6.80
C GLU A 101 -3.21 -8.03 -7.85
N GLY A 102 -2.63 -7.51 -8.93
CA GLY A 102 -3.41 -6.90 -10.02
C GLY A 102 -4.44 -7.85 -10.63
N SER A 103 -4.12 -9.14 -10.76
CA SER A 103 -5.04 -10.13 -11.32
C SER A 103 -6.13 -10.54 -10.33
N VAL A 104 -5.79 -10.77 -9.07
CA VAL A 104 -6.76 -11.12 -8.02
C VAL A 104 -7.62 -9.92 -7.66
N GLY A 105 -7.00 -8.75 -7.51
CA GLY A 105 -7.68 -7.49 -7.22
C GLY A 105 -8.72 -7.12 -8.26
N GLY A 106 -8.45 -7.36 -9.54
CA GLY A 106 -9.42 -7.15 -10.61
C GLY A 106 -10.69 -7.97 -10.45
N ALA A 107 -10.56 -9.25 -10.08
CA ALA A 107 -11.72 -10.12 -9.83
C ALA A 107 -12.50 -9.67 -8.58
N LEU A 108 -11.80 -9.33 -7.51
CA LEU A 108 -12.41 -8.81 -6.28
C LEU A 108 -13.15 -7.49 -6.53
N ALA A 109 -12.53 -6.57 -7.28
CA ALA A 109 -13.12 -5.28 -7.63
C ALA A 109 -14.41 -5.46 -8.45
N THR A 110 -14.43 -6.39 -9.40
CA THR A 110 -15.64 -6.68 -10.19
C THR A 110 -16.79 -7.07 -9.30
N THR A 111 -16.60 -8.06 -8.42
CA THR A 111 -17.64 -8.51 -7.47
C THR A 111 -18.03 -7.38 -6.51
N TRP A 112 -17.06 -6.60 -6.05
CA TRP A 112 -17.31 -5.47 -5.16
C TRP A 112 -18.18 -4.39 -5.84
N PHE A 113 -17.94 -4.05 -7.10
CA PHE A 113 -18.77 -3.11 -7.87
C PHE A 113 -20.17 -3.63 -8.10
N GLU A 114 -20.32 -4.92 -8.47
CA GLU A 114 -21.63 -5.54 -8.64
C GLU A 114 -22.48 -5.41 -7.37
N GLN A 115 -21.88 -5.63 -6.20
CA GLN A 115 -22.55 -5.45 -4.91
C GLN A 115 -22.97 -3.99 -4.68
N ARG A 116 -22.09 -3.03 -5.01
CA ARG A 116 -22.42 -1.59 -4.89
C ARG A 116 -23.58 -1.20 -5.81
N PHE A 117 -23.56 -1.65 -7.05
CA PHE A 117 -24.67 -1.42 -7.98
C PHE A 117 -25.97 -2.10 -7.57
N ALA A 118 -25.91 -3.22 -6.87
CA ALA A 118 -27.05 -3.88 -6.25
C ALA A 118 -27.54 -3.20 -4.95
N GLY A 119 -26.91 -2.10 -4.51
CA GLY A 119 -27.26 -1.38 -3.29
C GLY A 119 -26.79 -2.03 -2.00
N THR A 120 -25.91 -3.04 -2.05
CA THR A 120 -25.33 -3.64 -0.86
C THR A 120 -24.39 -2.62 -0.18
N PRO A 121 -24.47 -2.36 1.12
CA PRO A 121 -23.56 -1.48 1.81
C PRO A 121 -22.10 -1.92 1.68
N ALA A 122 -21.16 -0.97 1.58
CA ALA A 122 -19.74 -1.29 1.57
C ALA A 122 -19.29 -1.80 2.94
N THR A 123 -18.41 -2.77 2.92
CA THR A 123 -17.64 -3.19 4.09
C THR A 123 -16.53 -2.18 4.40
N THR A 124 -15.96 -2.27 5.59
CA THR A 124 -14.81 -1.46 6.00
C THR A 124 -13.86 -2.31 6.83
N SER A 125 -12.57 -2.12 6.62
CA SER A 125 -11.51 -2.69 7.46
C SER A 125 -11.13 -1.78 8.63
N CYS A 126 -11.76 -0.60 8.75
CA CYS A 126 -11.51 0.31 9.85
C CYS A 126 -11.77 -0.35 11.20
N GLY A 127 -10.79 -0.25 12.09
CA GLY A 127 -10.81 -0.92 13.41
C GLY A 127 -10.32 -2.37 13.39
N GLN A 128 -10.01 -2.92 12.24
CA GLN A 128 -9.32 -4.21 12.15
C GLN A 128 -7.81 -4.01 12.33
N MET A 129 -7.15 -5.03 12.85
CA MET A 129 -5.70 -4.99 12.93
C MET A 129 -5.09 -5.39 11.58
N PRO A 130 -4.03 -4.68 11.10
CA PRO A 130 -3.30 -5.09 9.92
C PRO A 130 -2.73 -6.51 10.09
N PRO A 131 -2.41 -7.21 9.00
CA PRO A 131 -1.80 -8.55 9.06
C PRO A 131 -0.57 -8.61 9.96
N LEU A 132 -0.35 -9.73 10.62
CA LEU A 132 0.82 -9.95 11.51
C LEU A 132 2.14 -9.58 10.85
N ALA A 133 2.30 -9.96 9.57
CA ALA A 133 3.48 -9.63 8.77
C ALA A 133 3.81 -8.13 8.70
N LEU A 134 2.81 -7.25 8.88
CA LEU A 134 2.99 -5.80 8.87
C LEU A 134 3.17 -5.21 10.28
N ARG A 135 2.72 -5.96 11.31
CA ARG A 135 2.87 -5.52 12.70
C ARG A 135 4.30 -5.65 13.20
N ASP A 136 4.98 -6.70 12.78
CA ASP A 136 6.36 -7.00 13.20
C ASP A 136 7.41 -6.07 12.57
N SER A 137 7.09 -5.44 11.42
CA SER A 137 7.99 -4.48 10.77
C SER A 137 8.15 -3.16 11.52
N ASN A 138 7.24 -2.87 12.48
CA ASN A 138 7.34 -1.72 13.37
C ASN A 138 8.04 -2.04 14.71
N ALA A 139 8.46 -3.29 14.93
CA ALA A 139 9.30 -3.64 16.05
C ALA A 139 10.67 -2.96 15.91
N SER A 140 11.08 -2.23 16.93
CA SER A 140 12.38 -1.55 16.98
C SER A 140 13.51 -2.55 16.69
N PRO A 141 14.60 -2.13 15.99
CA PRO A 141 15.76 -2.97 15.71
C PRO A 141 16.44 -3.56 16.96
N SER A 142 16.01 -3.16 18.16
CA SER A 142 16.52 -3.65 19.45
C SER A 142 15.85 -4.92 19.97
N GLU A 143 14.86 -5.48 19.25
CA GLU A 143 14.13 -6.70 19.65
C GLU A 143 14.28 -7.86 18.65
N GLN A 144 15.25 -7.76 17.72
CA GLN A 144 15.63 -8.85 16.82
C GLN A 144 16.94 -9.51 17.24
#